data_925efa86d729b555f47a0e31b09703ed
#
_entry.id   925efa86d729b555f47a0e31b09703ed
#
_cell.length_a   1.000
_cell.length_b   1.000
_cell.length_c   1.000
_cell.angle_alpha   90.00
_cell.angle_beta   90.00
_cell.angle_gamma   90.00
#
_symmetry.space_group_name_H-M   'P 1'
#
loop_
_entity.id
_entity.type
_entity.pdbx_description
1 polymer ?
#
loop_
_entity_poly.entity_id
_entity_poly.type
_entity_poly.pdbx_seq_one_letter_code
_entity_poly.pdbx_strand_id
1 'polypeptide(L)'
;RLMTAGADNTNWGLSFQQEGQPPVGNASAEYLKPFGAYYVGDTGKKTLYITFDAGFENGNTPAILDALKKHKVSATFFLVGNYIKTSPELVRRMVAEGHTVGNHTASHPDMSRIADKVAFQKELQSLEQAYQQVTGQEMLKLYRPPQGKFSESNLKMANEMGYATVFWSLAYVDWYVDDQPTREALSKLLPRTHNGAVVLLHSTSSTNAAILDELLTKWEQQGYAFGTLPELCGLKAAR
;
A
#
# COMPACT_ATOMS: atom_id res chain seq x y z
N ARG A 1 8.98 -20.21 2.50
CA ARG A 1 10.18 -20.18 3.33
C ARG A 1 10.34 -18.77 3.90
N LEU A 2 10.43 -18.65 5.23
CA LEU A 2 10.66 -17.36 5.87
C LEU A 2 12.06 -16.85 5.53
N MET A 3 12.20 -15.52 5.37
CA MET A 3 13.50 -14.90 5.16
C MET A 3 14.41 -15.06 6.37
N THR A 4 15.67 -15.30 6.08
CA THR A 4 16.76 -15.25 7.05
C THR A 4 17.63 -14.01 6.79
N ALA A 5 18.42 -13.60 7.77
CA ALA A 5 19.36 -12.50 7.61
C ALA A 5 20.26 -12.72 6.40
N GLY A 6 20.48 -11.69 5.60
CA GLY A 6 21.29 -11.73 4.39
C GLY A 6 20.60 -12.24 3.15
N ALA A 7 19.28 -12.43 3.16
CA ALA A 7 18.54 -12.80 1.96
C ALA A 7 18.55 -11.66 0.93
N ASP A 8 18.99 -11.96 -0.28
CA ASP A 8 19.03 -11.01 -1.38
C ASP A 8 17.82 -11.18 -2.29
N ASN A 9 17.41 -10.11 -2.98
CA ASN A 9 16.44 -10.10 -4.08
C ASN A 9 15.19 -10.95 -3.81
N THR A 10 14.37 -10.53 -2.87
CA THR A 10 13.17 -11.25 -2.47
C THR A 10 11.93 -10.60 -3.06
N ASN A 11 10.96 -11.40 -3.47
CA ASN A 11 9.62 -10.95 -3.81
C ASN A 11 8.72 -11.17 -2.60
N TRP A 12 8.03 -10.12 -2.17
CA TRP A 12 7.02 -10.28 -1.12
C TRP A 12 5.94 -11.25 -1.58
N GLY A 13 5.55 -12.18 -0.74
CA GLY A 13 4.53 -13.17 -1.03
C GLY A 13 3.85 -13.67 0.23
N LEU A 14 2.61 -14.12 0.07
CA LEU A 14 1.73 -14.56 1.14
C LEU A 14 1.31 -16.01 0.92
N SER A 15 1.15 -16.75 2.03
CA SER A 15 0.55 -18.07 2.04
C SER A 15 -0.63 -18.08 3.00
N PHE A 16 -1.85 -18.22 2.44
CA PHE A 16 -3.06 -18.30 3.24
C PHE A 16 -3.28 -19.74 3.68
N GLN A 17 -3.30 -19.95 4.98
CA GLN A 17 -3.43 -21.27 5.60
C GLN A 17 -4.86 -21.60 5.99
N GLN A 18 -5.62 -20.59 6.41
CA GLN A 18 -6.99 -20.76 6.89
C GLN A 18 -7.80 -19.49 6.63
N GLU A 19 -9.07 -19.66 6.24
CA GLU A 19 -9.98 -18.52 6.05
C GLU A 19 -10.14 -17.71 7.33
N GLY A 20 -10.20 -16.39 7.19
CA GLY A 20 -10.35 -15.46 8.29
C GLY A 20 -9.12 -15.28 9.18
N GLN A 21 -8.01 -15.93 8.85
CA GLN A 21 -6.77 -15.85 9.62
C GLN A 21 -5.67 -15.10 8.84
N PRO A 22 -4.75 -14.42 9.54
CA PRO A 22 -3.63 -13.77 8.87
C PRO A 22 -2.78 -14.78 8.08
N PRO A 23 -2.34 -14.43 6.87
CA PRO A 23 -1.47 -15.29 6.09
C PRO A 23 -0.05 -15.30 6.66
N VAL A 24 0.72 -16.29 6.26
CA VAL A 24 2.16 -16.33 6.49
C VAL A 24 2.85 -15.58 5.36
N GLY A 25 3.61 -14.54 5.71
CA GLY A 25 4.48 -13.84 4.76
C GLY A 25 5.81 -14.58 4.59
N ASN A 26 6.50 -14.31 3.49
CA ASN A 26 7.85 -14.87 3.28
C ASN A 26 8.94 -14.18 4.12
N ALA A 27 8.58 -13.13 4.84
CA ALA A 27 9.34 -12.58 5.96
C ALA A 27 8.38 -12.40 7.14
N SER A 28 8.83 -12.73 8.35
CA SER A 28 8.00 -12.57 9.55
C SER A 28 7.88 -11.12 9.99
N ALA A 29 6.82 -10.80 10.72
CA ALA A 29 6.67 -9.49 11.34
C ALA A 29 7.86 -9.16 12.27
N GLU A 30 8.37 -10.16 12.98
CA GLU A 30 9.53 -10.03 13.87
C GLU A 30 10.81 -9.70 13.10
N TYR A 31 11.04 -10.35 11.96
CA TYR A 31 12.18 -10.04 11.09
C TYR A 31 12.11 -8.61 10.54
N LEU A 32 10.92 -8.18 10.14
CA LEU A 32 10.71 -6.86 9.51
C LEU A 32 10.76 -5.70 10.50
N LYS A 33 10.38 -5.92 11.75
CA LYS A 33 10.25 -4.88 12.77
C LYS A 33 11.50 -4.01 12.97
N PRO A 34 12.72 -4.59 13.10
CA PRO A 34 13.92 -3.76 13.28
C PRO A 34 14.21 -2.83 12.11
N PHE A 35 13.67 -3.13 10.92
CA PHE A 35 13.83 -2.29 9.73
C PHE A 35 12.70 -1.26 9.58
N GLY A 36 11.79 -1.16 10.56
CA GLY A 36 10.61 -0.32 10.41
C GLY A 36 9.73 -0.76 9.23
N ALA A 37 9.63 -2.07 9.00
CA ALA A 37 8.84 -2.65 7.91
C ALA A 37 7.64 -3.42 8.47
N TYR A 38 6.53 -3.38 7.72
CA TYR A 38 5.23 -3.87 8.15
C TYR A 38 4.52 -4.58 7.01
N TYR A 39 3.69 -5.58 7.33
CA TYR A 39 2.78 -6.18 6.34
C TYR A 39 1.39 -6.46 6.92
N VAL A 40 1.23 -6.40 8.22
CA VAL A 40 -0.03 -6.65 8.93
C VAL A 40 -0.05 -5.82 10.20
N GLY A 41 -1.23 -5.42 10.65
CA GLY A 41 -1.44 -4.73 11.90
C GLY A 41 -1.64 -5.69 13.07
N ASP A 42 -2.26 -5.18 14.14
CA ASP A 42 -2.58 -5.98 15.32
C ASP A 42 -3.65 -7.01 14.97
N THR A 43 -3.28 -8.29 15.00
CA THR A 43 -4.16 -9.40 14.67
C THR A 43 -5.21 -9.70 15.74
N GLY A 44 -5.12 -9.06 16.89
CA GLY A 44 -6.13 -9.09 17.94
C GLY A 44 -7.27 -8.08 17.76
N LYS A 45 -7.18 -7.21 16.75
CA LYS A 45 -8.16 -6.15 16.52
C LYS A 45 -8.79 -6.25 15.14
N LYS A 46 -10.11 -6.08 15.07
CA LYS A 46 -10.86 -6.04 13.80
C LYS A 46 -10.67 -4.67 13.12
N THR A 47 -9.47 -4.38 12.69
CA THR A 47 -9.11 -3.16 11.98
C THR A 47 -8.47 -3.51 10.64
N LEU A 48 -8.92 -2.85 9.58
CA LEU A 48 -8.37 -2.99 8.24
C LEU A 48 -7.70 -1.68 7.83
N TYR A 49 -6.67 -1.81 7.01
CA TYR A 49 -5.90 -0.69 6.46
C TYR A 49 -5.97 -0.75 4.95
N ILE A 50 -6.73 0.16 4.35
CA ILE A 50 -6.98 0.16 2.90
C ILE A 50 -5.85 0.90 2.19
N THR A 51 -5.24 0.25 1.21
CA THR A 51 -4.18 0.86 0.41
C THR A 51 -4.41 0.62 -1.08
N PHE A 52 -3.95 1.57 -1.89
CA PHE A 52 -4.00 1.49 -3.35
C PHE A 52 -2.62 1.80 -3.92
N ASP A 53 -2.21 1.03 -4.92
CA ASP A 53 -1.02 1.33 -5.72
C ASP A 53 -1.45 1.84 -7.09
N ALA A 54 -0.77 2.87 -7.60
CA ALA A 54 -1.02 3.40 -8.94
C ALA A 54 0.23 4.01 -9.57
N GLY A 55 0.51 3.57 -10.81
CA GLY A 55 1.56 4.14 -11.64
C GLY A 55 1.03 5.12 -12.69
N PHE A 56 -0.26 5.04 -13.02
CA PHE A 56 -0.96 5.91 -13.96
C PHE A 56 -2.44 5.98 -13.59
N GLU A 57 -3.16 6.97 -14.14
CA GLU A 57 -4.60 7.10 -13.94
C GLU A 57 -5.35 6.44 -15.09
N ASN A 58 -6.29 5.54 -14.76
CA ASN A 58 -7.11 4.80 -15.72
C ASN A 58 -8.60 5.19 -15.64
N GLY A 59 -8.92 6.37 -15.09
CA GLY A 59 -10.30 6.85 -14.98
C GLY A 59 -11.10 6.29 -13.80
N ASN A 60 -10.51 5.45 -12.97
CA ASN A 60 -11.20 4.75 -11.88
C ASN A 60 -11.05 5.41 -10.51
N THR A 61 -10.03 6.24 -10.32
CA THR A 61 -9.74 6.84 -9.02
C THR A 61 -10.86 7.74 -8.48
N PRO A 62 -11.56 8.55 -9.31
CA PRO A 62 -12.68 9.35 -8.78
C PRO A 62 -13.76 8.53 -8.11
N ALA A 63 -14.18 7.40 -8.70
CA ALA A 63 -15.17 6.51 -8.10
C ALA A 63 -14.66 5.86 -6.80
N ILE A 64 -13.38 5.51 -6.75
CA ILE A 64 -12.74 4.99 -5.54
C ILE A 64 -12.77 6.03 -4.42
N LEU A 65 -12.41 7.26 -4.72
CA LEU A 65 -12.43 8.36 -3.75
C LEU A 65 -13.87 8.65 -3.26
N ASP A 66 -14.85 8.61 -4.16
CA ASP A 66 -16.24 8.79 -3.80
C ASP A 66 -16.73 7.70 -2.82
N ALA A 67 -16.39 6.44 -3.06
CA ALA A 67 -16.74 5.34 -2.18
C ALA A 67 -16.08 5.47 -0.80
N LEU A 68 -14.80 5.82 -0.75
CA LEU A 68 -14.09 6.06 0.51
C LEU A 68 -14.73 7.20 1.29
N LYS A 69 -15.10 8.27 0.62
CA LYS A 69 -15.77 9.42 1.25
C LYS A 69 -17.13 9.04 1.82
N LYS A 70 -17.92 8.29 1.06
CA LYS A 70 -19.24 7.79 1.49
C LYS A 70 -19.15 6.99 2.79
N HIS A 71 -18.14 6.14 2.92
CA HIS A 71 -17.90 5.31 4.10
C HIS A 71 -17.03 5.96 5.17
N LYS A 72 -16.56 7.18 4.95
CA LYS A 72 -15.65 7.91 5.85
C LYS A 72 -14.37 7.13 6.15
N VAL A 73 -13.82 6.49 5.13
CA VAL A 73 -12.58 5.71 5.23
C VAL A 73 -11.42 6.51 4.65
N SER A 74 -10.35 6.64 5.43
CA SER A 74 -9.08 7.20 4.96
C SER A 74 -8.18 6.05 4.49
N ALA A 75 -7.66 6.17 3.27
CA ALA A 75 -6.77 5.18 2.66
C ALA A 75 -5.37 5.76 2.45
N THR A 76 -4.41 4.90 2.13
CA THR A 76 -3.09 5.31 1.64
C THR A 76 -2.98 4.96 0.16
N PHE A 77 -2.57 5.93 -0.65
CA PHE A 77 -2.29 5.76 -2.08
C PHE A 77 -0.78 5.79 -2.28
N PHE A 78 -0.20 4.65 -2.65
CA PHE A 78 1.21 4.57 -3.03
C PHE A 78 1.33 4.91 -4.51
N LEU A 79 1.88 6.08 -4.81
CA LEU A 79 1.92 6.63 -6.16
C LEU A 79 3.35 6.62 -6.72
N VAL A 80 3.45 6.32 -8.02
CA VAL A 80 4.69 6.45 -8.80
C VAL A 80 4.82 7.89 -9.29
N GLY A 81 6.04 8.33 -9.58
CA GLY A 81 6.31 9.70 -10.04
C GLY A 81 5.48 10.12 -11.25
N ASN A 82 5.28 9.21 -12.22
CA ASN A 82 4.43 9.48 -13.38
C ASN A 82 2.98 9.85 -13.00
N TYR A 83 2.41 9.17 -12.00
CA TYR A 83 1.05 9.47 -11.55
C TYR A 83 0.95 10.90 -11.01
N ILE A 84 1.90 11.29 -10.15
CA ILE A 84 1.91 12.64 -9.54
C ILE A 84 2.04 13.72 -10.60
N LYS A 85 2.88 13.50 -11.61
CA LYS A 85 3.12 14.47 -12.69
C LYS A 85 1.93 14.60 -13.65
N THR A 86 1.26 13.49 -13.95
CA THR A 86 0.20 13.47 -14.96
C THR A 86 -1.20 13.67 -14.39
N SER A 87 -1.41 13.42 -13.10
CA SER A 87 -2.71 13.55 -12.43
C SER A 87 -2.62 14.36 -11.13
N PRO A 88 -2.03 15.57 -11.18
CA PRO A 88 -1.80 16.36 -9.96
C PRO A 88 -3.10 16.75 -9.24
N GLU A 89 -4.19 16.95 -9.96
CA GLU A 89 -5.48 17.32 -9.38
C GLU A 89 -6.06 16.20 -8.52
N LEU A 90 -5.91 14.93 -8.93
CA LEU A 90 -6.33 13.80 -8.12
C LEU A 90 -5.46 13.63 -6.89
N VAL A 91 -4.15 13.91 -6.99
CA VAL A 91 -3.26 13.92 -5.83
C VAL A 91 -3.71 14.96 -4.80
N ARG A 92 -4.04 16.16 -5.24
CA ARG A 92 -4.58 17.22 -4.37
C ARG A 92 -5.92 16.81 -3.75
N ARG A 93 -6.80 16.16 -4.53
CA ARG A 93 -8.05 15.63 -4.03
C ARG A 93 -7.84 14.58 -2.94
N MET A 94 -6.91 13.65 -3.14
CA MET A 94 -6.55 12.65 -2.12
C MET A 94 -6.18 13.34 -0.79
N VAL A 95 -5.30 14.31 -0.84
CA VAL A 95 -4.85 15.06 0.34
C VAL A 95 -6.00 15.84 0.98
N ALA A 96 -6.79 16.54 0.18
CA ALA A 96 -7.91 17.34 0.67
C ALA A 96 -9.00 16.49 1.35
N GLU A 97 -9.19 15.24 0.91
CA GLU A 97 -10.18 14.32 1.48
C GLU A 97 -9.60 13.45 2.61
N GLY A 98 -8.40 13.74 3.07
CA GLY A 98 -7.81 13.12 4.26
C GLY A 98 -7.07 11.79 4.01
N HIS A 99 -6.75 11.49 2.75
CA HIS A 99 -5.95 10.31 2.42
C HIS A 99 -4.47 10.62 2.53
N THR A 100 -3.68 9.58 2.78
CA THR A 100 -2.22 9.65 2.77
C THR A 100 -1.70 9.26 1.40
N VAL A 101 -0.73 9.99 0.89
CA VAL A 101 0.02 9.61 -0.31
C VAL A 101 1.36 9.02 0.14
N GLY A 102 1.62 7.78 -0.25
CA GLY A 102 2.86 7.07 0.01
C GLY A 102 3.76 7.04 -1.22
N ASN A 103 5.02 6.70 -0.99
CA ASN A 103 6.08 6.67 -1.99
C ASN A 103 6.16 5.29 -2.64
N HIS A 104 5.87 5.23 -3.94
CA HIS A 104 6.01 4.00 -4.74
C HIS A 104 7.12 4.16 -5.78
N THR A 105 8.12 4.97 -5.49
CA THR A 105 9.30 5.36 -6.27
C THR A 105 9.01 6.30 -7.44
N ALA A 106 10.08 6.93 -7.96
CA ALA A 106 9.96 7.87 -9.08
C ALA A 106 9.63 7.15 -10.39
N SER A 107 10.26 5.99 -10.66
CA SER A 107 10.19 5.33 -11.96
C SER A 107 9.75 3.86 -11.92
N HIS A 108 9.35 3.35 -10.76
CA HIS A 108 8.88 1.96 -10.56
C HIS A 108 9.90 0.90 -11.00
N PRO A 109 11.19 1.00 -10.59
CA PRO A 109 12.17 -0.02 -10.96
C PRO A 109 12.09 -1.23 -10.03
N ASP A 110 12.83 -2.28 -10.36
CA ASP A 110 13.12 -3.36 -9.42
C ASP A 110 14.14 -2.85 -8.39
N MET A 111 13.64 -2.39 -7.25
CA MET A 111 14.47 -1.80 -6.19
C MET A 111 15.42 -2.84 -5.57
N SER A 112 15.10 -4.14 -5.63
CA SER A 112 15.95 -5.19 -5.10
C SER A 112 17.32 -5.26 -5.79
N ARG A 113 17.41 -4.75 -7.01
CA ARG A 113 18.65 -4.69 -7.78
C ARG A 113 19.47 -3.43 -7.49
N ILE A 114 18.94 -2.51 -6.72
CA ILE A 114 19.62 -1.24 -6.40
C ILE A 114 20.32 -1.41 -5.05
N ALA A 115 21.63 -1.62 -5.08
CA ALA A 115 22.47 -1.72 -3.89
C ALA A 115 23.16 -0.39 -3.56
N ASP A 116 23.27 0.52 -4.53
CA ASP A 116 23.86 1.82 -4.35
C ASP A 116 22.93 2.75 -3.56
N LYS A 117 23.43 3.28 -2.44
CA LYS A 117 22.67 4.13 -1.53
C LYS A 117 22.15 5.41 -2.22
N VAL A 118 23.01 6.06 -3.04
CA VAL A 118 22.64 7.29 -3.72
C VAL A 118 21.54 7.05 -4.74
N ALA A 119 21.62 5.95 -5.52
CA ALA A 119 20.59 5.57 -6.48
C ALA A 119 19.26 5.23 -5.79
N PHE A 120 19.32 4.50 -4.67
CA PHE A 120 18.14 4.18 -3.87
C PHE A 120 17.46 5.45 -3.34
N GLN A 121 18.24 6.35 -2.73
CA GLN A 121 17.72 7.60 -2.21
C GLN A 121 17.11 8.48 -3.30
N LYS A 122 17.72 8.52 -4.49
CA LYS A 122 17.24 9.33 -5.61
C LYS A 122 15.84 8.90 -6.05
N GLU A 123 15.55 7.61 -6.09
CA GLU A 123 14.23 7.10 -6.45
C GLU A 123 13.15 7.59 -5.47
N LEU A 124 13.46 7.64 -4.18
CA LEU A 124 12.52 8.11 -3.17
C LEU A 124 12.44 9.63 -3.09
N GLN A 125 13.58 10.32 -3.12
CA GLN A 125 13.63 11.78 -2.99
C GLN A 125 13.05 12.50 -4.20
N SER A 126 13.23 11.97 -5.41
CA SER A 126 12.62 12.53 -6.61
C SER A 126 11.10 12.55 -6.55
N LEU A 127 10.51 11.51 -5.98
CA LEU A 127 9.06 11.46 -5.78
C LEU A 127 8.61 12.43 -4.68
N GLU A 128 9.36 12.55 -3.58
CA GLU A 128 9.07 13.54 -2.53
C GLU A 128 9.02 14.96 -3.10
N GLN A 129 9.97 15.30 -3.98
CA GLN A 129 10.02 16.60 -4.62
C GLN A 129 8.79 16.84 -5.52
N ALA A 130 8.41 15.82 -6.31
CA ALA A 130 7.21 15.92 -7.15
C ALA A 130 5.94 16.11 -6.31
N TYR A 131 5.82 15.39 -5.21
CA TYR A 131 4.70 15.53 -4.27
C TYR A 131 4.64 16.94 -3.67
N GLN A 132 5.78 17.47 -3.21
CA GLN A 132 5.86 18.80 -2.63
C GLN A 132 5.51 19.90 -3.65
N GLN A 133 5.95 19.75 -4.89
CA GLN A 133 5.60 20.69 -5.97
C GLN A 133 4.10 20.73 -6.23
N VAL A 134 3.43 19.58 -6.16
CA VAL A 134 1.99 19.46 -6.44
C VAL A 134 1.15 19.91 -5.26
N THR A 135 1.54 19.58 -4.03
CA THR A 135 0.71 19.77 -2.83
C THR A 135 1.15 20.92 -1.95
N GLY A 136 2.39 21.40 -2.09
CA GLY A 136 3.00 22.36 -1.18
C GLY A 136 3.32 21.78 0.20
N GLN A 137 3.18 20.48 0.38
CA GLN A 137 3.38 19.80 1.66
C GLN A 137 4.53 18.81 1.58
N GLU A 138 5.17 18.56 2.72
CA GLU A 138 6.15 17.50 2.87
C GLU A 138 5.44 16.14 2.91
N MET A 139 6.00 15.14 2.23
CA MET A 139 5.45 13.80 2.15
C MET A 139 5.73 13.02 3.44
N LEU A 140 4.72 12.31 3.94
CA LEU A 140 4.94 11.30 4.97
C LEU A 140 5.82 10.17 4.44
N LYS A 141 6.69 9.66 5.29
CA LYS A 141 7.69 8.66 4.87
C LYS A 141 7.14 7.24 4.97
N LEU A 142 6.21 6.94 4.08
CA LEU A 142 5.68 5.61 3.81
C LEU A 142 6.14 5.16 2.44
N TYR A 143 6.70 3.98 2.34
CA TYR A 143 7.27 3.42 1.11
C TYR A 143 6.75 2.02 0.87
N ARG A 144 6.38 1.72 -0.36
CA ARG A 144 6.07 0.36 -0.81
C ARG A 144 6.96 0.04 -2.01
N PRO A 145 7.79 -1.03 -1.90
CA PRO A 145 8.62 -1.44 -3.03
C PRO A 145 7.76 -1.83 -4.24
N PRO A 146 8.12 -1.36 -5.45
CA PRO A 146 7.46 -1.82 -6.67
C PRO A 146 7.43 -3.35 -6.76
N GLN A 147 6.25 -3.92 -7.04
CA GLN A 147 6.00 -5.37 -7.12
C GLN A 147 6.33 -6.15 -5.83
N GLY A 148 6.56 -5.46 -4.72
CA GLY A 148 7.01 -6.09 -3.48
C GLY A 148 8.43 -6.65 -3.55
N LYS A 149 9.23 -6.24 -4.52
CA LYS A 149 10.62 -6.70 -4.67
C LYS A 149 11.56 -5.91 -3.77
N PHE A 150 12.32 -6.60 -2.95
CA PHE A 150 13.20 -5.97 -1.98
C PHE A 150 14.40 -6.84 -1.64
N SER A 151 15.37 -6.22 -0.96
CA SER A 151 16.52 -6.90 -0.34
C SER A 151 16.64 -6.42 1.11
N GLU A 152 17.42 -7.14 1.92
CA GLU A 152 17.71 -6.66 3.28
C GLU A 152 18.42 -5.29 3.24
N SER A 153 19.31 -5.09 2.28
CA SER A 153 19.96 -3.80 2.04
C SER A 153 18.95 -2.68 1.79
N ASN A 154 17.91 -2.94 0.98
CA ASN A 154 16.82 -1.98 0.76
C ASN A 154 16.08 -1.63 2.05
N LEU A 155 15.76 -2.62 2.87
CA LEU A 155 15.07 -2.41 4.15
C LEU A 155 15.89 -1.49 5.05
N LYS A 156 17.21 -1.72 5.13
CA LYS A 156 18.13 -0.89 5.90
C LYS A 156 18.17 0.54 5.37
N MET A 157 18.33 0.71 4.06
CA MET A 157 18.42 2.03 3.43
C MET A 157 17.13 2.84 3.61
N ALA A 158 15.97 2.22 3.44
CA ALA A 158 14.70 2.87 3.66
C ALA A 158 14.54 3.30 5.13
N ASN A 159 14.89 2.44 6.06
CA ASN A 159 14.83 2.73 7.49
C ASN A 159 15.76 3.89 7.87
N GLU A 160 16.98 3.92 7.33
CA GLU A 160 17.93 5.02 7.55
C GLU A 160 17.43 6.36 7.04
N MET A 161 16.62 6.35 5.98
CA MET A 161 15.97 7.55 5.44
C MET A 161 14.74 7.99 6.26
N GLY A 162 14.35 7.21 7.28
CA GLY A 162 13.16 7.47 8.10
C GLY A 162 11.87 6.93 7.51
N TYR A 163 11.92 6.09 6.48
CA TYR A 163 10.74 5.47 5.88
C TYR A 163 10.27 4.26 6.65
N ALA A 164 8.96 4.11 6.78
CA ALA A 164 8.33 2.84 7.06
C ALA A 164 8.09 2.12 5.72
N THR A 165 8.62 0.90 5.60
CA THR A 165 8.37 0.04 4.43
C THR A 165 7.09 -0.77 4.69
N VAL A 166 6.10 -0.69 3.78
CA VAL A 166 4.80 -1.32 3.98
C VAL A 166 4.50 -2.27 2.84
N PHE A 167 4.48 -3.56 3.16
CA PHE A 167 3.97 -4.61 2.27
C PHE A 167 2.44 -4.71 2.45
N TRP A 168 1.88 -5.89 2.30
CA TRP A 168 0.45 -6.15 2.44
C TRP A 168 0.21 -7.55 2.97
N SER A 169 -1.00 -7.80 3.49
CA SER A 169 -1.42 -9.12 3.96
C SER A 169 -2.69 -9.63 3.27
N LEU A 170 -3.34 -8.81 2.45
CA LEU A 170 -4.53 -9.18 1.70
C LEU A 170 -4.49 -8.54 0.32
N ALA A 171 -4.55 -9.34 -0.72
CA ALA A 171 -4.60 -8.89 -2.11
C ALA A 171 -5.21 -9.97 -3.00
N TYR A 172 -5.58 -9.60 -4.21
CA TYR A 172 -5.94 -10.54 -5.26
C TYR A 172 -5.32 -10.09 -6.57
N VAL A 173 -5.37 -10.92 -7.60
CA VAL A 173 -4.83 -10.57 -8.93
C VAL A 173 -5.75 -9.56 -9.60
N ASP A 174 -5.41 -8.28 -9.50
CA ASP A 174 -6.21 -7.15 -9.98
C ASP A 174 -5.48 -6.22 -10.96
N TRP A 175 -4.26 -6.58 -11.35
CA TRP A 175 -3.46 -5.73 -12.24
C TRP A 175 -3.82 -5.86 -13.73
N TYR A 176 -4.67 -6.80 -14.09
CA TYR A 176 -5.32 -6.86 -15.40
C TYR A 176 -6.51 -5.89 -15.36
N VAL A 177 -6.31 -4.68 -15.87
CA VAL A 177 -7.11 -3.49 -15.54
C VAL A 177 -8.62 -3.60 -15.73
N ASP A 178 -9.12 -4.37 -16.68
CA ASP A 178 -10.55 -4.40 -17.03
C ASP A 178 -11.15 -5.81 -17.15
N ASP A 179 -10.49 -6.84 -16.65
CA ASP A 179 -10.82 -8.23 -16.94
C ASP A 179 -11.41 -9.05 -15.79
N GLN A 180 -11.45 -8.52 -14.56
CA GLN A 180 -11.88 -9.31 -13.41
C GLN A 180 -13.39 -9.22 -13.22
N PRO A 181 -14.13 -10.34 -13.18
CA PRO A 181 -15.53 -10.33 -12.76
C PRO A 181 -15.65 -9.84 -11.30
N THR A 182 -16.61 -8.97 -11.03
CA THR A 182 -16.81 -8.37 -9.70
C THR A 182 -17.07 -9.41 -8.62
N ARG A 183 -17.84 -10.45 -8.91
CA ARG A 183 -18.10 -11.55 -7.97
C ARG A 183 -16.85 -12.33 -7.63
N GLU A 184 -15.97 -12.54 -8.61
CA GLU A 184 -14.71 -13.24 -8.38
C GLU A 184 -13.78 -12.45 -7.48
N ALA A 185 -13.68 -11.14 -7.68
CA ALA A 185 -12.91 -10.25 -6.80
C ALA A 185 -13.39 -10.34 -5.34
N LEU A 186 -14.69 -10.22 -5.11
CA LEU A 186 -15.26 -10.34 -3.77
C LEU A 186 -15.03 -11.73 -3.15
N SER A 187 -15.13 -12.79 -3.95
CA SER A 187 -14.89 -14.17 -3.50
C SER A 187 -13.42 -14.43 -3.14
N LYS A 188 -12.50 -13.65 -3.67
CA LYS A 188 -11.07 -13.72 -3.32
C LYS A 188 -10.75 -12.92 -2.05
N LEU A 189 -11.38 -11.76 -1.88
CA LEU A 189 -11.07 -10.84 -0.80
C LEU A 189 -11.76 -11.20 0.51
N LEU A 190 -13.07 -11.48 0.48
CA LEU A 190 -13.86 -11.64 1.70
C LEU A 190 -13.44 -12.84 2.56
N PRO A 191 -13.26 -14.08 2.02
CA PRO A 191 -12.84 -15.20 2.84
C PRO A 191 -11.46 -15.06 3.45
N ARG A 192 -10.58 -14.28 2.82
CA ARG A 192 -9.19 -14.07 3.28
C ARG A 192 -9.03 -12.85 4.17
N THR A 193 -10.11 -12.11 4.41
CA THR A 193 -10.08 -10.96 5.32
C THR A 193 -9.78 -11.42 6.74
N HIS A 194 -8.89 -10.70 7.41
CA HIS A 194 -8.42 -11.04 8.76
C HIS A 194 -8.16 -9.77 9.56
N ASN A 195 -8.09 -9.93 10.88
CA ASN A 195 -7.78 -8.81 11.77
C ASN A 195 -6.41 -8.22 11.45
N GLY A 196 -6.34 -6.90 11.38
CA GLY A 196 -5.10 -6.20 11.09
C GLY A 196 -4.71 -6.18 9.62
N ALA A 197 -5.57 -6.63 8.70
CA ALA A 197 -5.20 -6.75 7.30
C ALA A 197 -4.77 -5.41 6.69
N VAL A 198 -3.61 -5.41 6.06
CA VAL A 198 -3.17 -4.35 5.14
C VAL A 198 -3.59 -4.80 3.74
N VAL A 199 -4.58 -4.11 3.19
CA VAL A 199 -5.21 -4.48 1.93
C VAL A 199 -4.54 -3.74 0.78
N LEU A 200 -4.06 -4.49 -0.22
CA LEU A 200 -3.53 -3.93 -1.46
C LEU A 200 -4.55 -4.07 -2.58
N LEU A 201 -4.94 -2.93 -3.14
CA LEU A 201 -5.75 -2.84 -4.36
C LEU A 201 -5.05 -1.91 -5.34
N HIS A 202 -5.25 -2.13 -6.64
CA HIS A 202 -4.77 -1.20 -7.67
C HIS A 202 -5.92 -0.27 -8.10
N SER A 203 -5.68 1.03 -8.06
CA SER A 203 -6.68 2.02 -8.48
C SER A 203 -6.85 2.11 -10.00
N THR A 204 -6.00 1.42 -10.75
CA THR A 204 -6.15 1.25 -12.21
C THR A 204 -7.23 0.23 -12.58
N SER A 205 -7.69 -0.59 -11.65
CA SER A 205 -8.68 -1.63 -11.89
C SER A 205 -10.10 -1.07 -11.88
N SER A 206 -10.83 -1.24 -12.99
CA SER A 206 -12.25 -0.90 -13.07
C SER A 206 -13.10 -1.77 -12.14
N THR A 207 -12.69 -3.02 -11.94
CA THR A 207 -13.34 -3.92 -10.98
C THR A 207 -13.25 -3.38 -9.56
N ASN A 208 -12.08 -2.89 -9.13
CA ASN A 208 -11.92 -2.29 -7.80
C ASN A 208 -12.79 -1.06 -7.63
N ALA A 209 -12.88 -0.21 -8.65
CA ALA A 209 -13.80 0.93 -8.61
C ALA A 209 -15.27 0.50 -8.47
N ALA A 210 -15.65 -0.57 -9.16
CA ALA A 210 -17.03 -1.09 -9.15
C ALA A 210 -17.40 -1.77 -7.82
N ILE A 211 -16.48 -2.46 -7.16
CA ILE A 211 -16.79 -3.26 -5.96
C ILE A 211 -16.57 -2.53 -4.64
N LEU A 212 -15.85 -1.41 -4.63
CA LEU A 212 -15.34 -0.84 -3.37
C LEU A 212 -16.47 -0.47 -2.40
N ASP A 213 -17.54 0.14 -2.87
CA ASP A 213 -18.69 0.48 -2.03
C ASP A 213 -19.29 -0.79 -1.35
N GLU A 214 -19.54 -1.83 -2.12
CA GLU A 214 -20.05 -3.09 -1.58
C GLU A 214 -19.05 -3.77 -0.65
N LEU A 215 -17.78 -3.77 -0.99
CA LEU A 215 -16.70 -4.36 -0.19
C LEU A 215 -16.59 -3.68 1.18
N LEU A 216 -16.59 -2.35 1.21
CA LEU A 216 -16.56 -1.58 2.45
C LEU A 216 -17.81 -1.86 3.30
N THR A 217 -18.99 -1.89 2.67
CA THR A 217 -20.24 -2.21 3.35
C THR A 217 -20.19 -3.59 4.01
N LYS A 218 -19.69 -4.61 3.29
CA LYS A 218 -19.59 -5.97 3.83
C LYS A 218 -18.60 -6.05 4.99
N TRP A 219 -17.48 -5.38 4.90
CA TRP A 219 -16.52 -5.33 6.00
C TRP A 219 -17.10 -4.62 7.23
N GLU A 220 -17.82 -3.52 7.04
CA GLU A 220 -18.53 -2.84 8.14
C GLU A 220 -19.56 -3.76 8.80
N GLN A 221 -20.34 -4.49 8.01
CA GLN A 221 -21.31 -5.47 8.51
C GLN A 221 -20.64 -6.62 9.29
N GLN A 222 -19.42 -6.98 8.95
CA GLN A 222 -18.63 -7.98 9.67
C GLN A 222 -17.97 -7.42 10.95
N GLY A 223 -18.16 -6.14 11.23
CA GLY A 223 -17.64 -5.49 12.45
C GLY A 223 -16.22 -4.94 12.32
N TYR A 224 -15.67 -4.83 11.12
CA TYR A 224 -14.37 -4.21 10.92
C TYR A 224 -14.44 -2.70 11.01
N ALA A 225 -13.46 -2.12 11.70
CA ALA A 225 -13.13 -0.70 11.64
C ALA A 225 -11.99 -0.47 10.65
N PHE A 226 -11.79 0.77 10.24
CA PHE A 226 -10.73 1.14 9.29
C PHE A 226 -9.73 2.06 9.97
N GLY A 227 -8.46 1.65 9.99
CA GLY A 227 -7.35 2.43 10.49
C GLY A 227 -6.53 3.02 9.34
N THR A 228 -5.48 3.73 9.68
CA THR A 228 -4.57 4.35 8.72
C THR A 228 -3.14 3.83 8.89
N LEU A 229 -2.38 3.79 7.79
CA LEU A 229 -0.97 3.38 7.86
C LEU A 229 -0.12 4.32 8.73
N PRO A 230 -0.30 5.65 8.71
CA PRO A 230 0.43 6.49 9.66
C PRO A 230 0.24 6.09 11.12
N GLU A 231 -0.98 5.73 11.52
CA GLU A 231 -1.24 5.22 12.87
C GLU A 231 -0.54 3.87 13.12
N LEU A 232 -0.66 2.93 12.16
CA LEU A 232 -0.01 1.62 12.28
C LEU A 232 1.51 1.74 12.45
N CYS A 233 2.13 2.61 11.66
CA CYS A 233 3.59 2.76 11.63
C CYS A 233 4.12 3.79 12.64
N GLY A 234 3.25 4.39 13.44
CA GLY A 234 3.65 5.40 14.43
C GLY A 234 4.18 6.70 13.82
N LEU A 235 3.73 7.05 12.61
CA LEU A 235 4.11 8.29 11.94
C LEU A 235 3.14 9.40 12.33
N LYS A 236 3.69 10.59 12.59
CA LYS A 236 2.88 11.79 12.82
C LYS A 236 2.67 12.50 11.49
N ALA A 237 1.44 12.96 11.24
CA ALA A 237 1.17 13.85 10.12
C ALA A 237 2.08 15.07 10.22
N ALA A 238 2.62 15.54 9.08
CA ALA A 238 3.29 16.81 9.02
C ALA A 238 2.31 17.92 9.45
N ARG A 239 2.71 18.74 10.42
CA ARG A 239 1.89 19.87 10.88
C ARG A 239 1.98 21.04 9.90
#